data_642f2a6e229ef0b4c2ab970aa550f304
#
_entry.id   642f2a6e229ef0b4c2ab970aa550f304
#
_cell.length_a   1.000
_cell.length_b   1.000
_cell.length_c   1.000
_cell.angle_alpha   90.00
_cell.angle_beta   90.00
_cell.angle_gamma   90.00
#
_symmetry.space_group_name_H-M   'P 1'
#
loop_
_entity.id
_entity.type
_entity.pdbx_description
1 polymer ?
#
loop_
_entity_poly.entity_id
_entity_poly.type
_entity_poly.pdbx_seq_one_letter_code
_entity_poly.pdbx_strand_id
1 'polypeptide(L)'
;MTPTPPPEPPPVQTPVPEPAPGSSLFRDQYSTSRFLSTATFGARGTEIDSLTGTNASDWFLAQLGLAPSLYAPIANQYFELADNESFLPFSPTTMGFWRLAVEAPDQLRQRMSFALSQIMVASDFGGELLSDFPSAINYYVDVLVRNSLGNYRDLLEEITYTPAMGHYLTYMGNLPADDATGRMPDENYAREILQLFTIGLVELNSDGTARTDAQGSPLETYSNADITGLARVFTGLNLREPRDNPFEEERELSALLREPMVMFEEDHSQREKTFLGLTIPAGTPGRQSITMALDHIMAHPNVGPFIGRQLIQRFTQSNPSPAYVAEVAQAFDSGRYVLPDNTIVGDGRKGDLGASLAAVLFSPEAQRGYTGTDLNTGKLREPVLRFTQWARAFEVDTRGAEYLPILYDTMEYLEQHPFRSRSVFNFYRPGYVAPGTQSGVEGMTVPELQIVNASTIPGYVNFMTFFAFAAAAECEDVEEIREEFDEFGYPYDEDAACASFVPDYGAELLMASDPATLTQHLNLLLAHGDLSAETEANIVAALQTIPIDFEDEEERDSSRLLRVAIAVLMTMTAPEYLVQR
;
A
#
# COMPACT_ATOMS: atom_id res chain seq x y z
N MET A 1 -21.67 -59.36 -24.75
CA MET A 1 -20.99 -58.10 -24.44
C MET A 1 -21.18 -57.86 -22.98
N THR A 2 -20.16 -58.07 -22.17
CA THR A 2 -20.13 -57.77 -20.73
C THR A 2 -19.95 -56.25 -20.59
N PRO A 3 -20.72 -55.58 -19.73
CA PRO A 3 -20.57 -54.14 -19.51
C PRO A 3 -19.22 -53.83 -18.85
N THR A 4 -18.55 -52.81 -19.37
CA THR A 4 -17.31 -52.27 -18.79
C THR A 4 -17.59 -51.75 -17.37
N PRO A 5 -16.76 -52.07 -16.38
CA PRO A 5 -16.93 -51.53 -15.05
C PRO A 5 -16.77 -49.99 -15.03
N PRO A 6 -17.47 -49.28 -14.14
CA PRO A 6 -17.33 -47.83 -14.00
C PRO A 6 -15.89 -47.47 -13.61
N PRO A 7 -15.38 -46.27 -14.00
CA PRO A 7 -14.06 -45.83 -13.61
C PRO A 7 -13.95 -45.73 -12.07
N GLU A 8 -12.81 -46.15 -11.54
CA GLU A 8 -12.50 -45.97 -10.12
C GLU A 8 -12.58 -44.48 -9.74
N PRO A 9 -13.15 -44.16 -8.57
CA PRO A 9 -13.14 -42.79 -8.09
C PRO A 9 -11.70 -42.32 -7.84
N PRO A 10 -11.40 -41.02 -8.08
CA PRO A 10 -10.06 -40.48 -7.82
C PRO A 10 -9.67 -40.71 -6.36
N PRO A 11 -8.38 -40.92 -6.08
CA PRO A 11 -7.92 -41.17 -4.72
C PRO A 11 -8.32 -40.00 -3.81
N VAL A 12 -8.99 -40.32 -2.70
CA VAL A 12 -9.33 -39.37 -1.65
C VAL A 12 -8.02 -38.79 -1.14
N GLN A 13 -7.76 -37.53 -1.44
CA GLN A 13 -6.64 -36.82 -0.81
C GLN A 13 -6.92 -36.79 0.69
N THR A 14 -6.10 -37.46 1.46
CA THR A 14 -6.09 -37.34 2.92
C THR A 14 -5.84 -35.86 3.25
N PRO A 15 -6.66 -35.23 4.12
CA PRO A 15 -6.40 -33.87 4.56
C PRO A 15 -4.97 -33.80 5.12
N VAL A 16 -4.18 -32.85 4.62
CA VAL A 16 -2.89 -32.54 5.23
C VAL A 16 -3.18 -32.12 6.67
N PRO A 17 -2.53 -32.74 7.69
CA PRO A 17 -2.76 -32.38 9.08
C PRO A 17 -2.52 -30.88 9.27
N GLU A 18 -3.43 -30.19 9.97
CA GLU A 18 -3.18 -28.82 10.41
C GLU A 18 -1.80 -28.74 11.08
N PRO A 19 -0.93 -27.80 10.68
CA PRO A 19 0.37 -27.63 11.32
C PRO A 19 0.16 -27.32 12.79
N ALA A 20 0.93 -27.97 13.65
CA ALA A 20 0.94 -27.71 15.09
C ALA A 20 1.28 -26.22 15.34
N PRO A 21 0.69 -25.56 16.36
CA PRO A 21 1.09 -24.21 16.74
C PRO A 21 2.61 -24.15 16.94
N GLY A 22 3.30 -23.27 16.21
CA GLY A 22 4.77 -23.14 16.22
C GLY A 22 5.51 -23.76 15.04
N SER A 23 4.82 -24.35 14.03
CA SER A 23 5.48 -24.76 12.79
C SER A 23 5.87 -23.52 11.96
N SER A 24 7.10 -23.52 11.42
CA SER A 24 7.63 -22.44 10.58
C SER A 24 6.68 -22.12 9.41
N LEU A 25 6.34 -20.84 9.22
CA LEU A 25 5.55 -20.35 8.07
C LEU A 25 6.32 -20.51 6.75
N PHE A 26 7.64 -20.66 6.81
CA PHE A 26 8.52 -20.96 5.68
C PHE A 26 8.75 -22.47 5.49
N ARG A 27 7.71 -23.28 5.72
CA ARG A 27 7.79 -24.74 5.68
C ARG A 27 8.15 -25.29 4.29
N ASP A 28 7.60 -24.70 3.26
CA ASP A 28 7.80 -25.05 1.85
C ASP A 28 7.78 -23.78 0.96
N GLN A 29 8.16 -23.92 -0.28
CA GLN A 29 8.25 -22.78 -1.21
C GLN A 29 6.90 -22.06 -1.38
N TYR A 30 5.77 -22.76 -1.38
CA TYR A 30 4.44 -22.16 -1.55
C TYR A 30 4.05 -21.29 -0.35
N SER A 31 4.22 -21.83 0.86
CA SER A 31 3.96 -21.05 2.09
C SER A 31 4.90 -19.86 2.23
N THR A 32 6.18 -20.00 1.84
CA THR A 32 7.17 -18.93 1.82
C THR A 32 6.78 -17.85 0.81
N SER A 33 6.45 -18.22 -0.43
CA SER A 33 6.01 -17.31 -1.47
C SER A 33 4.77 -16.52 -1.05
N ARG A 34 3.75 -17.19 -0.47
CA ARG A 34 2.52 -16.56 0.02
C ARG A 34 2.80 -15.54 1.12
N PHE A 35 3.58 -15.92 2.13
CA PHE A 35 3.91 -15.03 3.24
C PHE A 35 4.66 -13.78 2.75
N LEU A 36 5.70 -13.95 1.93
CA LEU A 36 6.48 -12.85 1.39
C LEU A 36 5.62 -11.90 0.53
N SER A 37 4.76 -12.44 -0.31
CA SER A 37 3.85 -11.63 -1.15
C SER A 37 2.80 -10.88 -0.34
N THR A 38 2.43 -11.38 0.84
CA THR A 38 1.55 -10.67 1.76
C THR A 38 2.29 -9.56 2.53
N ALA A 39 3.51 -9.86 3.01
CA ALA A 39 4.27 -8.98 3.87
C ALA A 39 5.08 -7.90 3.12
N THR A 40 5.30 -8.07 1.80
CA THR A 40 6.15 -7.22 0.95
C THR A 40 5.39 -6.76 -0.30
N PHE A 41 6.10 -6.13 -1.23
CA PHE A 41 5.56 -5.80 -2.57
C PHE A 41 5.63 -6.99 -3.56
N GLY A 42 6.00 -8.17 -3.11
CA GLY A 42 6.08 -9.39 -3.90
C GLY A 42 7.33 -10.21 -3.54
N ALA A 43 7.26 -11.52 -3.70
CA ALA A 43 8.37 -12.42 -3.47
C ALA A 43 9.29 -12.50 -4.70
N ARG A 44 10.61 -12.61 -4.47
CA ARG A 44 11.59 -13.00 -5.49
C ARG A 44 11.85 -14.50 -5.41
N GLY A 45 12.16 -15.14 -6.53
CA GLY A 45 12.54 -16.56 -6.55
C GLY A 45 13.70 -16.86 -5.62
N THR A 46 14.74 -16.03 -5.63
CA THR A 46 15.93 -16.13 -4.77
C THR A 46 15.59 -15.99 -3.27
N GLU A 47 14.62 -15.14 -2.91
CA GLU A 47 14.13 -15.01 -1.53
C GLU A 47 13.36 -16.26 -1.09
N ILE A 48 12.45 -16.77 -1.96
CA ILE A 48 11.71 -18.01 -1.69
C ILE A 48 12.68 -19.16 -1.42
N ASP A 49 13.67 -19.36 -2.29
CA ASP A 49 14.64 -20.46 -2.16
C ASP A 49 15.48 -20.35 -0.89
N SER A 50 15.96 -19.15 -0.56
CA SER A 50 16.84 -18.94 0.60
C SER A 50 16.12 -19.01 1.93
N LEU A 51 14.83 -18.65 1.98
CA LEU A 51 14.05 -18.58 3.22
C LEU A 51 13.25 -19.85 3.49
N THR A 52 12.97 -20.67 2.47
CA THR A 52 12.25 -21.94 2.66
C THR A 52 12.99 -22.85 3.65
N GLY A 53 12.29 -23.33 4.67
CA GLY A 53 12.85 -24.14 5.75
C GLY A 53 13.46 -23.33 6.90
N THR A 54 13.49 -22.00 6.82
CA THR A 54 13.94 -21.12 7.92
C THR A 54 12.77 -20.69 8.82
N ASN A 55 13.03 -19.81 9.80
CA ASN A 55 12.00 -19.30 10.70
C ASN A 55 11.49 -17.93 10.23
N ALA A 56 10.20 -17.81 9.95
CA ALA A 56 9.57 -16.55 9.55
C ALA A 56 9.64 -15.47 10.65
N SER A 57 9.68 -15.84 11.93
CA SER A 57 9.89 -14.89 13.03
C SER A 57 11.24 -14.21 12.93
N ASP A 58 12.30 -14.97 12.60
CA ASP A 58 13.65 -14.41 12.45
C ASP A 58 13.72 -13.43 11.27
N TRP A 59 13.07 -13.77 10.15
CA TRP A 59 12.95 -12.86 9.00
C TRP A 59 12.21 -11.57 9.39
N PHE A 60 11.07 -11.69 10.09
CA PHE A 60 10.29 -10.54 10.53
C PHE A 60 11.10 -9.62 11.45
N LEU A 61 11.80 -10.17 12.43
CA LEU A 61 12.66 -9.41 13.34
C LEU A 61 13.83 -8.74 12.60
N ALA A 62 14.43 -9.42 11.62
CA ALA A 62 15.46 -8.82 10.77
C ALA A 62 14.90 -7.62 9.99
N GLN A 63 13.71 -7.73 9.40
CA GLN A 63 13.03 -6.64 8.70
C GLN A 63 12.72 -5.45 9.62
N LEU A 64 12.30 -5.68 10.86
CA LEU A 64 12.10 -4.59 11.84
C LEU A 64 13.39 -3.82 12.13
N GLY A 65 14.54 -4.50 12.10
CA GLY A 65 15.86 -3.93 12.40
C GLY A 65 16.52 -3.19 11.26
N LEU A 66 15.99 -3.27 10.02
CA LEU A 66 16.57 -2.57 8.87
C LEU A 66 16.40 -1.06 8.96
N ALA A 67 17.41 -0.33 8.50
CA ALA A 67 17.33 1.12 8.33
C ALA A 67 16.26 1.48 7.27
N PRO A 68 15.54 2.59 7.43
CA PRO A 68 14.55 3.02 6.45
C PRO A 68 15.19 3.44 5.12
N SER A 69 14.72 2.89 4.02
CA SER A 69 15.03 3.36 2.68
C SER A 69 14.10 4.52 2.35
N LEU A 70 14.66 5.74 2.26
CA LEU A 70 13.91 6.98 2.09
C LEU A 70 13.80 7.39 0.62
N TYR A 71 12.77 8.14 0.31
CA TYR A 71 12.51 8.72 -1.01
C TYR A 71 13.42 9.92 -1.28
N ALA A 72 13.74 10.70 -0.25
CA ALA A 72 14.57 11.91 -0.38
C ALA A 72 15.90 11.68 -1.12
N PRO A 73 16.70 10.63 -0.87
CA PRO A 73 17.94 10.39 -1.61
C PRO A 73 17.75 10.16 -3.11
N ILE A 74 16.55 9.70 -3.53
CA ILE A 74 16.21 9.47 -4.94
C ILE A 74 15.67 10.75 -5.57
N ALA A 75 14.74 11.43 -4.90
CA ALA A 75 13.97 12.52 -5.46
C ALA A 75 14.63 13.90 -5.33
N ASN A 76 15.37 14.18 -4.22
CA ASN A 76 15.89 15.51 -3.95
C ASN A 76 16.85 16.03 -5.02
N GLN A 77 17.61 15.15 -5.68
CA GLN A 77 18.51 15.59 -6.76
C GLN A 77 17.74 16.29 -7.89
N TYR A 78 16.52 15.87 -8.20
CA TYR A 78 15.67 16.48 -9.22
C TYR A 78 15.05 17.79 -8.72
N PHE A 79 14.57 17.82 -7.47
CA PHE A 79 14.04 19.04 -6.85
C PHE A 79 15.10 20.14 -6.69
N GLU A 80 16.37 19.76 -6.48
CA GLU A 80 17.47 20.70 -6.36
C GLU A 80 17.92 21.27 -7.72
N LEU A 81 17.75 20.51 -8.81
CA LEU A 81 18.04 20.96 -10.17
C LEU A 81 16.90 21.82 -10.74
N ALA A 82 15.67 21.56 -10.33
CA ALA A 82 14.51 22.30 -10.85
C ALA A 82 14.51 23.76 -10.36
N ASP A 83 14.34 24.69 -11.28
CA ASP A 83 14.00 26.08 -10.94
C ASP A 83 12.53 26.17 -10.50
N ASN A 84 11.67 25.32 -11.09
CA ASN A 84 10.26 25.13 -10.76
C ASN A 84 9.91 23.63 -10.87
N GLU A 85 9.44 23.02 -9.77
CA GLU A 85 9.11 21.59 -9.72
C GLU A 85 7.93 21.21 -10.63
N SER A 86 7.03 22.16 -10.95
CA SER A 86 5.89 21.90 -11.84
C SER A 86 6.29 21.60 -13.29
N PHE A 87 7.51 21.95 -13.68
CA PHE A 87 8.07 21.68 -15.01
C PHE A 87 8.90 20.39 -15.08
N LEU A 88 8.94 19.59 -13.98
CA LEU A 88 9.55 18.27 -14.06
C LEU A 88 8.76 17.37 -15.02
N PRO A 89 9.40 16.72 -16.00
CA PRO A 89 8.73 15.85 -16.96
C PRO A 89 8.20 14.55 -16.33
N PHE A 90 8.47 14.35 -15.05
CA PHE A 90 8.06 13.18 -14.27
C PHE A 90 7.86 13.55 -12.79
N SER A 91 7.22 12.67 -12.02
CA SER A 91 7.11 12.84 -10.57
C SER A 91 8.24 12.09 -9.84
N PRO A 92 9.22 12.81 -9.24
CA PRO A 92 10.31 12.16 -8.49
C PRO A 92 9.81 11.29 -7.32
N THR A 93 8.69 11.66 -6.71
CA THR A 93 8.06 10.87 -5.64
C THR A 93 7.50 9.54 -6.17
N THR A 94 6.83 9.56 -7.32
CA THR A 94 6.31 8.35 -7.98
C THR A 94 7.45 7.42 -8.40
N MET A 95 8.51 7.98 -8.97
CA MET A 95 9.74 7.24 -9.26
C MET A 95 10.33 6.57 -8.03
N GLY A 96 10.48 7.35 -6.94
CA GLY A 96 10.94 6.84 -5.65
C GLY A 96 10.10 5.66 -5.18
N PHE A 97 8.77 5.73 -5.36
CA PHE A 97 7.88 4.62 -5.02
C PHE A 97 8.21 3.36 -5.82
N TRP A 98 8.26 3.43 -7.15
CA TRP A 98 8.51 2.24 -7.98
C TRP A 98 9.87 1.63 -7.68
N ARG A 99 10.92 2.44 -7.54
CA ARG A 99 12.25 1.96 -7.19
C ARG A 99 12.28 1.28 -5.82
N LEU A 100 11.76 1.93 -4.78
CA LEU A 100 11.79 1.38 -3.42
C LEU A 100 10.86 0.17 -3.25
N ALA A 101 9.70 0.15 -3.90
CA ALA A 101 8.81 -1.00 -3.89
C ALA A 101 9.47 -2.25 -4.48
N VAL A 102 10.33 -2.10 -5.50
CA VAL A 102 11.02 -3.22 -6.15
C VAL A 102 12.33 -3.57 -5.47
N GLU A 103 13.18 -2.58 -5.16
CA GLU A 103 14.60 -2.80 -4.82
C GLU A 103 14.93 -2.67 -3.32
N ALA A 104 14.14 -1.92 -2.54
CA ALA A 104 14.49 -1.64 -1.15
C ALA A 104 14.64 -2.92 -0.32
N PRO A 105 15.66 -3.02 0.54
CA PRO A 105 15.85 -4.20 1.41
C PRO A 105 14.83 -4.24 2.56
N ASP A 106 14.31 -3.10 2.99
CA ASP A 106 13.33 -2.95 4.08
C ASP A 106 11.88 -3.07 3.57
N GLN A 107 11.62 -4.14 2.81
CA GLN A 107 10.35 -4.38 2.13
C GLN A 107 9.12 -4.34 3.05
N LEU A 108 9.21 -4.91 4.25
CA LEU A 108 8.14 -4.88 5.23
C LEU A 108 7.78 -3.44 5.62
N ARG A 109 8.78 -2.58 5.81
CA ARG A 109 8.64 -1.16 6.11
C ARG A 109 7.99 -0.41 4.96
N GLN A 110 8.46 -0.61 3.75
CA GLN A 110 7.91 0.03 2.55
C GLN A 110 6.45 -0.37 2.33
N ARG A 111 6.13 -1.64 2.48
CA ARG A 111 4.76 -2.16 2.34
C ARG A 111 3.82 -1.60 3.43
N MET A 112 4.31 -1.47 4.67
CA MET A 112 3.55 -0.87 5.76
C MET A 112 3.36 0.65 5.54
N SER A 113 4.38 1.36 5.06
CA SER A 113 4.29 2.77 4.69
C SER A 113 3.22 3.01 3.63
N PHE A 114 3.18 2.16 2.59
CA PHE A 114 2.12 2.21 1.57
C PHE A 114 0.73 1.94 2.15
N ALA A 115 0.59 1.00 3.07
CA ALA A 115 -0.68 0.75 3.75
C ALA A 115 -1.14 1.96 4.59
N LEU A 116 -0.22 2.61 5.30
CA LEU A 116 -0.49 3.81 6.10
C LEU A 116 -0.83 5.03 5.24
N SER A 117 -0.21 5.20 4.07
CA SER A 117 -0.55 6.27 3.13
C SER A 117 -1.98 6.18 2.60
N GLN A 118 -2.56 4.99 2.62
CA GLN A 118 -3.97 4.76 2.26
C GLN A 118 -4.95 4.98 3.43
N ILE A 119 -4.43 5.21 4.65
CA ILE A 119 -5.22 5.56 5.84
C ILE A 119 -5.12 7.05 6.10
N MET A 120 -3.90 7.58 6.20
CA MET A 120 -3.60 9.00 6.42
C MET A 120 -3.33 9.65 5.06
N VAL A 121 -4.37 9.82 4.26
CA VAL A 121 -4.22 10.23 2.86
C VAL A 121 -3.74 11.68 2.75
N ALA A 122 -2.66 11.89 2.00
CA ALA A 122 -2.32 13.13 1.35
C ALA A 122 -2.03 12.84 -0.13
N SER A 123 -2.36 13.75 -1.03
CA SER A 123 -2.34 13.52 -2.47
C SER A 123 -1.88 14.75 -3.22
N ASP A 124 -1.11 14.57 -4.28
CA ASP A 124 -0.74 15.65 -5.20
C ASP A 124 -1.93 16.21 -6.01
N PHE A 125 -3.08 15.50 -6.04
CA PHE A 125 -4.36 16.07 -6.47
C PHE A 125 -5.02 16.99 -5.44
N GLY A 126 -4.38 17.23 -4.30
CA GLY A 126 -4.89 18.04 -3.19
C GLY A 126 -4.82 19.55 -3.38
N GLY A 127 -4.75 20.04 -4.61
CA GLY A 127 -4.69 21.46 -4.97
C GLY A 127 -3.37 21.84 -5.62
N GLU A 128 -3.34 23.04 -6.18
CA GLU A 128 -2.24 23.58 -6.99
C GLU A 128 -0.88 23.49 -6.28
N LEU A 129 -0.81 23.80 -4.98
CA LEU A 129 0.45 23.73 -4.24
C LEU A 129 1.05 22.31 -4.23
N LEU A 130 0.25 21.27 -4.07
CA LEU A 130 0.77 19.90 -4.00
C LEU A 130 1.05 19.29 -5.37
N SER A 131 0.34 19.75 -6.42
CA SER A 131 0.64 19.37 -7.81
C SER A 131 1.92 20.02 -8.31
N ASP A 132 2.14 21.28 -7.95
CA ASP A 132 3.29 22.07 -8.42
C ASP A 132 4.55 21.83 -7.59
N PHE A 133 4.39 21.37 -6.33
CA PHE A 133 5.50 21.05 -5.43
C PHE A 133 5.40 19.61 -4.90
N PRO A 134 5.66 18.59 -5.73
CA PRO A 134 5.66 17.19 -5.34
C PRO A 134 6.67 16.86 -4.23
N SER A 135 7.63 17.72 -3.97
CA SER A 135 8.57 17.62 -2.83
C SER A 135 7.86 17.62 -1.47
N ALA A 136 6.71 18.29 -1.35
CA ALA A 136 5.90 18.24 -0.13
C ALA A 136 5.37 16.82 0.14
N ILE A 137 4.86 16.13 -0.90
CA ILE A 137 4.41 14.74 -0.81
C ILE A 137 5.59 13.81 -0.52
N ASN A 138 6.75 14.05 -1.14
CA ASN A 138 7.96 13.26 -0.89
C ASN A 138 8.38 13.30 0.59
N TYR A 139 8.37 14.47 1.21
CA TYR A 139 8.66 14.62 2.64
C TYR A 139 7.63 13.90 3.53
N TYR A 140 6.35 14.03 3.20
CA TYR A 140 5.27 13.33 3.89
C TYR A 140 5.45 11.80 3.84
N VAL A 141 5.80 11.24 2.67
CA VAL A 141 6.03 9.79 2.51
C VAL A 141 7.23 9.35 3.33
N ASP A 142 8.30 10.15 3.38
CA ASP A 142 9.46 9.85 4.22
C ASP A 142 9.13 9.83 5.72
N VAL A 143 8.18 10.66 6.17
CA VAL A 143 7.64 10.58 7.55
C VAL A 143 6.91 9.26 7.76
N LEU A 144 6.09 8.81 6.80
CA LEU A 144 5.43 7.50 6.87
C LEU A 144 6.46 6.36 6.95
N VAL A 145 7.48 6.35 6.08
CA VAL A 145 8.51 5.31 6.04
C VAL A 145 9.27 5.24 7.36
N ARG A 146 9.72 6.36 7.90
CA ARG A 146 10.46 6.39 9.18
C ARG A 146 9.66 5.81 10.33
N ASN A 147 8.36 6.05 10.36
CA ASN A 147 7.49 5.73 11.50
C ASN A 147 6.65 4.45 11.29
N SER A 148 6.66 3.83 10.10
CA SER A 148 5.74 2.74 9.73
C SER A 148 5.86 1.48 10.60
N LEU A 149 7.00 1.25 11.24
CA LEU A 149 7.22 0.15 12.20
C LEU A 149 7.46 0.65 13.63
N GLY A 150 7.20 1.95 13.89
CA GLY A 150 7.32 2.61 15.19
C GLY A 150 6.00 2.67 15.96
N ASN A 151 5.70 3.84 16.55
CA ASN A 151 4.48 4.05 17.31
C ASN A 151 3.50 4.97 16.58
N TYR A 152 2.24 4.55 16.49
CA TYR A 152 1.17 5.27 15.77
C TYR A 152 0.92 6.68 16.34
N ARG A 153 1.06 6.85 17.66
CA ARG A 153 0.94 8.17 18.31
C ARG A 153 2.03 9.14 17.84
N ASP A 154 3.26 8.63 17.73
CA ASP A 154 4.41 9.43 17.29
C ASP A 154 4.25 9.77 15.80
N LEU A 155 3.79 8.80 14.99
CA LEU A 155 3.46 9.02 13.58
C LEU A 155 2.38 10.08 13.38
N LEU A 156 1.28 10.04 14.15
CA LEU A 156 0.21 11.06 14.08
C LEU A 156 0.75 12.47 14.37
N GLU A 157 1.66 12.59 15.34
CA GLU A 157 2.27 13.88 15.65
C GLU A 157 3.15 14.39 14.50
N GLU A 158 4.06 13.55 13.96
CA GLU A 158 4.91 13.97 12.86
C GLU A 158 4.10 14.32 11.60
N ILE A 159 3.06 13.53 11.26
CA ILE A 159 2.15 13.82 10.13
C ILE A 159 1.43 15.16 10.32
N THR A 160 1.00 15.49 11.55
CA THR A 160 0.37 16.78 11.87
C THR A 160 1.27 17.98 11.53
N TYR A 161 2.58 17.82 11.55
CA TYR A 161 3.53 18.87 11.20
C TYR A 161 4.01 18.85 9.75
N THR A 162 3.55 17.92 8.90
CA THR A 162 3.94 17.93 7.49
C THR A 162 3.17 18.98 6.69
N PRO A 163 3.86 19.81 5.86
CA PRO A 163 3.19 20.78 4.99
C PRO A 163 2.18 20.15 4.04
N ALA A 164 2.48 18.97 3.49
CA ALA A 164 1.57 18.25 2.61
C ALA A 164 0.21 17.99 3.28
N MET A 165 0.20 17.43 4.49
CA MET A 165 -1.04 17.21 5.25
C MET A 165 -1.69 18.54 5.64
N GLY A 166 -0.89 19.53 6.04
CA GLY A 166 -1.34 20.87 6.42
C GLY A 166 -2.09 21.58 5.30
N HIS A 167 -1.60 21.45 4.07
CA HIS A 167 -2.26 21.99 2.88
C HIS A 167 -3.47 21.14 2.46
N TYR A 168 -3.27 19.82 2.36
CA TYR A 168 -4.32 18.89 1.89
C TYR A 168 -5.60 18.94 2.73
N LEU A 169 -5.45 19.07 4.05
CA LEU A 169 -6.56 19.18 5.01
C LEU A 169 -6.74 20.59 5.58
N THR A 170 -6.24 21.61 4.88
CA THR A 170 -6.55 23.04 5.01
C THR A 170 -6.26 23.67 6.38
N TYR A 171 -5.37 23.07 7.20
CA TYR A 171 -5.01 23.65 8.49
C TYR A 171 -3.65 24.37 8.52
N MET A 172 -2.86 24.31 7.47
CA MET A 172 -1.68 25.16 7.29
C MET A 172 -2.12 26.62 7.17
N GLY A 173 -1.67 27.48 8.07
CA GLY A 173 -2.12 28.87 8.16
C GLY A 173 -3.51 29.07 8.76
N ASN A 174 -4.10 28.04 9.37
CA ASN A 174 -5.41 28.13 10.02
C ASN A 174 -5.35 29.07 11.24
N LEU A 175 -6.22 30.08 11.26
CA LEU A 175 -6.25 31.14 12.26
C LEU A 175 -7.35 30.90 13.31
N PRO A 176 -7.21 31.46 14.52
CA PRO A 176 -8.21 31.35 15.57
C PRO A 176 -9.52 32.07 15.20
N ALA A 177 -10.59 31.75 15.92
CA ALA A 177 -11.89 32.43 15.78
C ALA A 177 -11.74 33.92 16.09
N ASP A 178 -12.40 34.75 15.28
CA ASP A 178 -12.49 36.20 15.45
C ASP A 178 -13.97 36.63 15.46
N ASP A 179 -14.45 37.08 16.63
CA ASP A 179 -15.85 37.49 16.81
C ASP A 179 -16.21 38.76 16.02
N ALA A 180 -15.18 39.60 15.68
CA ALA A 180 -15.43 40.85 14.96
C ALA A 180 -15.71 40.60 13.47
N THR A 181 -15.08 39.60 12.88
CA THR A 181 -15.25 39.20 11.47
C THR A 181 -16.16 38.00 11.28
N GLY A 182 -16.47 37.26 12.35
CA GLY A 182 -17.21 36.01 12.30
C GLY A 182 -16.39 34.82 11.81
N ARG A 183 -15.05 34.97 11.72
CA ARG A 183 -14.15 33.87 11.31
C ARG A 183 -14.21 32.74 12.34
N MET A 184 -14.28 31.50 11.85
CA MET A 184 -14.12 30.28 12.64
C MET A 184 -12.87 29.52 12.15
N PRO A 185 -12.18 28.74 13.00
CA PRO A 185 -11.13 27.84 12.56
C PRO A 185 -11.63 26.86 11.53
N ASP A 186 -10.77 26.49 10.57
CA ASP A 186 -11.06 25.39 9.65
C ASP A 186 -11.17 24.06 10.40
N GLU A 187 -12.19 23.27 10.10
CA GLU A 187 -12.54 22.03 10.79
C GLU A 187 -12.08 20.75 10.06
N ASN A 188 -11.55 20.87 8.85
CA ASN A 188 -11.31 19.73 7.98
C ASN A 188 -10.38 18.70 8.64
N TYR A 189 -9.19 19.13 9.08
CA TYR A 189 -8.26 18.22 9.77
C TYR A 189 -8.83 17.66 11.07
N ALA A 190 -9.53 18.47 11.85
CA ALA A 190 -10.16 18.01 13.09
C ALA A 190 -11.21 16.91 12.83
N ARG A 191 -11.92 16.98 11.71
CA ARG A 191 -12.85 15.96 11.27
C ARG A 191 -12.13 14.69 10.85
N GLU A 192 -11.13 14.81 9.98
CA GLU A 192 -10.49 13.65 9.37
C GLU A 192 -9.58 12.89 10.34
N ILE A 193 -8.93 13.58 11.29
CA ILE A 193 -8.16 12.88 12.33
C ILE A 193 -9.06 12.00 13.22
N LEU A 194 -10.30 12.41 13.50
CA LEU A 194 -11.27 11.59 14.21
C LEU A 194 -11.86 10.51 13.31
N GLN A 195 -12.32 10.89 12.11
CA GLN A 195 -13.12 10.03 11.24
C GLN A 195 -12.30 8.97 10.53
N LEU A 196 -11.16 9.35 9.94
CA LEU A 196 -10.38 8.48 9.05
C LEU A 196 -9.11 7.94 9.70
N PHE A 197 -8.47 8.73 10.57
CA PHE A 197 -7.15 8.38 11.07
C PHE A 197 -7.17 7.70 12.44
N THR A 198 -8.26 7.79 13.24
CA THR A 198 -8.21 7.27 14.62
C THR A 198 -9.42 6.49 15.09
N ILE A 199 -10.61 7.11 15.23
CA ILE A 199 -11.72 6.50 15.96
C ILE A 199 -12.92 6.10 15.10
N GLY A 200 -13.03 6.65 13.88
CA GLY A 200 -14.17 6.40 12.99
C GLY A 200 -15.47 7.04 13.47
N LEU A 201 -16.55 6.77 12.75
CA LEU A 201 -17.87 7.38 12.99
C LEU A 201 -18.71 6.66 14.07
N VAL A 202 -18.42 5.39 14.33
CA VAL A 202 -19.24 4.50 15.15
C VAL A 202 -18.41 3.91 16.28
N GLU A 203 -18.96 3.90 17.50
CA GLU A 203 -18.32 3.21 18.61
C GLU A 203 -18.20 1.71 18.35
N LEU A 204 -17.01 1.16 18.63
CA LEU A 204 -16.67 -0.24 18.40
C LEU A 204 -16.45 -0.99 19.71
N ASN A 205 -16.78 -2.27 19.69
CA ASN A 205 -16.22 -3.24 20.61
C ASN A 205 -14.76 -3.55 20.23
N SER A 206 -14.01 -4.19 21.13
CA SER A 206 -12.61 -4.55 20.87
C SER A 206 -12.42 -5.50 19.66
N ASP A 207 -13.48 -6.19 19.25
CA ASP A 207 -13.52 -7.08 18.10
C ASP A 207 -13.95 -6.38 16.78
N GLY A 208 -14.06 -5.04 16.79
CA GLY A 208 -14.45 -4.24 15.64
C GLY A 208 -15.93 -4.26 15.30
N THR A 209 -16.78 -4.95 16.07
CA THR A 209 -18.22 -4.89 15.90
C THR A 209 -18.78 -3.57 16.44
N ALA A 210 -19.80 -3.02 15.76
CA ALA A 210 -20.42 -1.77 16.18
C ALA A 210 -21.14 -1.91 17.52
N ARG A 211 -20.96 -0.92 18.41
CA ARG A 211 -21.80 -0.75 19.59
C ARG A 211 -23.11 -0.10 19.21
N THR A 212 -24.19 -0.57 19.79
CA THR A 212 -25.54 -0.09 19.47
C THR A 212 -26.28 0.37 20.73
N ASP A 213 -27.24 1.27 20.53
CA ASP A 213 -28.20 1.66 21.57
C ASP A 213 -29.26 0.55 21.82
N ALA A 214 -30.20 0.83 22.71
CA ALA A 214 -31.30 -0.10 23.04
C ALA A 214 -32.25 -0.37 21.85
N GLN A 215 -32.23 0.44 20.81
CA GLN A 215 -32.99 0.32 19.58
C GLN A 215 -32.24 -0.40 18.46
N GLY A 216 -30.96 -0.72 18.68
CA GLY A 216 -30.09 -1.37 17.70
C GLY A 216 -29.42 -0.40 16.72
N SER A 217 -29.51 0.91 16.94
CA SER A 217 -28.80 1.91 16.12
C SER A 217 -27.35 2.06 16.58
N PRO A 218 -26.38 2.18 15.64
CA PRO A 218 -24.98 2.41 16.01
C PRO A 218 -24.79 3.69 16.84
N LEU A 219 -23.95 3.62 17.85
CA LEU A 219 -23.56 4.79 18.66
C LEU A 219 -22.50 5.61 17.93
N GLU A 220 -22.69 6.94 17.87
CA GLU A 220 -21.71 7.86 17.26
C GLU A 220 -20.53 8.08 18.21
N THR A 221 -19.31 8.17 17.66
CA THR A 221 -18.09 8.40 18.42
C THR A 221 -17.90 9.84 18.86
N TYR A 222 -18.34 10.81 18.06
CA TYR A 222 -18.17 12.23 18.29
C TYR A 222 -19.32 13.04 17.68
N SER A 223 -19.46 14.27 18.11
CA SER A 223 -20.43 15.26 17.63
C SER A 223 -19.74 16.40 16.86
N ASN A 224 -20.53 17.25 16.20
CA ASN A 224 -19.99 18.49 15.59
C ASN A 224 -19.34 19.43 16.62
N ALA A 225 -19.81 19.43 17.86
CA ALA A 225 -19.19 20.24 18.93
C ALA A 225 -17.76 19.77 19.23
N ASP A 226 -17.50 18.46 19.16
CA ASP A 226 -16.16 17.89 19.34
C ASP A 226 -15.22 18.32 18.21
N ILE A 227 -15.71 18.33 16.96
CA ILE A 227 -14.96 18.80 15.80
C ILE A 227 -14.58 20.29 15.97
N THR A 228 -15.57 21.14 16.28
CA THR A 228 -15.33 22.59 16.50
C THR A 228 -14.35 22.84 17.66
N GLY A 229 -14.44 22.06 18.73
CA GLY A 229 -13.51 22.13 19.87
C GLY A 229 -12.10 21.74 19.49
N LEU A 230 -11.95 20.63 18.75
CA LEU A 230 -10.67 20.10 18.29
C LEU A 230 -10.01 20.99 17.22
N ALA A 231 -10.77 21.62 16.33
CA ALA A 231 -10.25 22.51 15.29
C ALA A 231 -9.41 23.67 15.86
N ARG A 232 -9.74 24.14 17.06
CA ARG A 232 -8.97 25.18 17.75
C ARG A 232 -7.55 24.73 18.14
N VAL A 233 -7.33 23.41 18.25
CA VAL A 233 -6.02 22.84 18.62
C VAL A 233 -5.02 23.03 17.48
N PHE A 234 -5.47 22.97 16.23
CA PHE A 234 -4.61 22.98 15.03
C PHE A 234 -4.44 24.38 14.42
N THR A 235 -4.94 25.44 15.05
CA THR A 235 -4.65 26.82 14.64
C THR A 235 -3.21 27.19 14.94
N GLY A 236 -2.61 28.06 14.12
CA GLY A 236 -1.26 28.60 14.29
C GLY A 236 -0.12 27.75 13.70
N LEU A 237 -0.42 26.58 13.09
CA LEU A 237 0.58 25.82 12.33
C LEU A 237 0.77 26.43 10.94
N ASN A 238 2.04 26.71 10.57
CA ASN A 238 2.36 27.25 9.26
C ASN A 238 3.81 26.88 8.87
N LEU A 239 4.20 27.17 7.62
CA LEU A 239 5.60 27.12 7.20
C LEU A 239 6.44 28.04 8.06
N ARG A 240 7.74 27.76 8.21
CA ARG A 240 8.66 28.58 9.02
C ARG A 240 8.69 30.03 8.55
N GLU A 241 8.57 30.26 7.26
CA GLU A 241 8.46 31.54 6.60
C GLU A 241 7.16 31.60 5.82
N PRO A 242 6.05 32.03 6.49
CA PRO A 242 4.76 32.16 5.80
C PRO A 242 4.82 33.24 4.70
N ARG A 243 4.21 32.98 3.58
CA ARG A 243 4.21 33.84 2.40
C ARG A 243 2.79 34.21 2.02
N ASP A 244 2.58 35.49 1.67
CA ASP A 244 1.29 35.98 1.14
C ASP A 244 1.00 35.38 -0.25
N ASN A 245 2.05 35.19 -1.06
CA ASN A 245 1.99 34.49 -2.34
C ASN A 245 2.91 33.26 -2.28
N PRO A 246 2.39 32.03 -2.23
CA PRO A 246 3.21 30.83 -2.14
C PRO A 246 4.04 30.57 -3.40
N PHE A 247 3.72 31.17 -4.55
CA PHE A 247 4.43 30.99 -5.82
C PHE A 247 5.54 32.04 -6.09
N GLU A 248 5.84 32.90 -5.13
CA GLU A 248 7.04 33.73 -5.19
C GLU A 248 8.25 33.00 -4.60
N GLU A 249 9.38 33.02 -5.34
CA GLU A 249 10.63 32.33 -4.93
C GLU A 249 10.44 30.82 -4.74
N GLU A 250 9.99 30.13 -5.78
CA GLU A 250 9.57 28.72 -5.79
C GLU A 250 10.63 27.76 -5.23
N ARG A 251 11.92 27.97 -5.52
CA ARG A 251 13.01 27.13 -4.97
C ARG A 251 13.10 27.20 -3.45
N GLU A 252 12.87 28.38 -2.85
CA GLU A 252 12.85 28.54 -1.40
C GLU A 252 11.59 27.90 -0.80
N LEU A 253 10.46 28.01 -1.49
CA LEU A 253 9.23 27.32 -1.08
C LEU A 253 9.39 25.80 -1.10
N SER A 254 9.98 25.23 -2.15
CA SER A 254 10.32 23.80 -2.22
C SER A 254 11.13 23.35 -1.00
N ALA A 255 12.12 24.13 -0.60
CA ALA A 255 12.92 23.81 0.60
C ALA A 255 12.08 23.83 1.89
N LEU A 256 11.19 24.81 2.05
CA LEU A 256 10.28 24.91 3.21
C LEU A 256 9.25 23.78 3.26
N LEU A 257 8.79 23.32 2.12
CA LEU A 257 7.82 22.22 2.02
C LEU A 257 8.42 20.84 2.37
N ARG A 258 9.74 20.74 2.42
CA ARG A 258 10.48 19.53 2.87
C ARG A 258 10.89 19.57 4.34
N GLU A 259 10.38 20.53 5.10
CA GLU A 259 10.62 20.67 6.54
C GLU A 259 9.28 20.67 7.33
N PRO A 260 9.30 20.34 8.64
CA PRO A 260 8.09 20.39 9.43
C PRO A 260 7.58 21.83 9.60
N MET A 261 6.26 22.00 9.58
CA MET A 261 5.61 23.24 9.98
C MET A 261 5.99 23.64 11.42
N VAL A 262 5.91 24.92 11.71
CA VAL A 262 6.15 25.48 13.04
C VAL A 262 4.87 26.06 13.63
N MET A 263 4.81 26.14 14.97
CA MET A 263 3.70 26.75 15.68
C MET A 263 3.97 28.24 15.89
N PHE A 264 3.08 29.09 15.39
CA PHE A 264 3.02 30.52 15.67
C PHE A 264 2.00 30.73 16.79
N GLU A 265 2.51 31.04 18.02
CA GLU A 265 1.67 31.14 19.20
C GLU A 265 0.69 32.34 19.14
N GLU A 266 1.01 33.39 18.39
CA GLU A 266 0.14 34.55 18.14
C GLU A 266 -1.08 34.18 17.28
N ASP A 267 -0.94 33.16 16.43
CA ASP A 267 -2.01 32.62 15.58
C ASP A 267 -2.67 31.37 16.17
N HIS A 268 -2.24 30.96 17.37
CA HIS A 268 -2.88 29.84 18.07
C HIS A 268 -4.06 30.30 18.93
N SER A 269 -5.15 29.53 18.90
CA SER A 269 -6.36 29.82 19.67
C SER A 269 -6.09 29.86 21.17
N GLN A 270 -6.29 31.04 21.80
CA GLN A 270 -6.18 31.22 23.22
C GLN A 270 -7.46 30.82 23.99
N ARG A 271 -8.53 30.41 23.29
CA ARG A 271 -9.77 29.96 23.92
C ARG A 271 -9.62 28.55 24.50
N GLU A 272 -10.47 28.21 25.46
CA GLU A 272 -10.67 26.84 25.91
C GLU A 272 -11.06 25.92 24.74
N LYS A 273 -10.55 24.68 24.75
CA LYS A 273 -10.76 23.69 23.71
C LYS A 273 -11.36 22.43 24.34
N THR A 274 -12.64 22.14 24.04
CA THR A 274 -13.35 20.97 24.60
C THR A 274 -13.78 20.04 23.48
N PHE A 275 -13.40 18.77 23.58
CA PHE A 275 -13.77 17.71 22.64
C PHE A 275 -13.62 16.33 23.32
N LEU A 276 -14.45 15.36 22.96
CA LEU A 276 -14.44 13.97 23.47
C LEU A 276 -14.31 13.89 25.01
N GLY A 277 -14.90 14.86 25.73
CA GLY A 277 -14.82 14.94 27.19
C GLY A 277 -13.53 15.50 27.78
N LEU A 278 -12.51 15.80 26.96
CA LEU A 278 -11.32 16.54 27.39
C LEU A 278 -11.56 18.04 27.31
N THR A 279 -11.08 18.79 28.30
CA THR A 279 -11.00 20.25 28.26
C THR A 279 -9.53 20.70 28.40
N ILE A 280 -8.99 21.30 27.35
CA ILE A 280 -7.68 21.97 27.35
C ILE A 280 -7.91 23.43 27.79
N PRO A 281 -7.28 23.91 28.86
CA PRO A 281 -7.51 25.26 29.39
C PRO A 281 -7.17 26.36 28.39
N ALA A 282 -7.85 27.50 28.52
CA ALA A 282 -7.52 28.71 27.80
C ALA A 282 -6.06 29.13 28.09
N GLY A 283 -5.35 29.65 27.06
CA GLY A 283 -3.95 30.05 27.16
C GLY A 283 -2.93 28.91 27.16
N THR A 284 -3.35 27.64 26.92
CA THR A 284 -2.41 26.54 26.74
C THR A 284 -1.63 26.72 25.42
N PRO A 285 -0.27 26.64 25.45
CA PRO A 285 0.56 26.77 24.24
C PRO A 285 0.18 25.77 23.14
N GLY A 286 0.36 26.15 21.87
CA GLY A 286 -0.10 25.40 20.73
C GLY A 286 0.49 23.99 20.66
N ARG A 287 1.80 23.83 20.80
CA ARG A 287 2.43 22.48 20.82
C ARG A 287 1.89 21.61 21.96
N GLN A 288 1.71 22.19 23.14
CA GLN A 288 1.15 21.46 24.28
C GLN A 288 -0.33 21.07 24.02
N SER A 289 -1.11 21.96 23.38
CA SER A 289 -2.49 21.66 22.98
C SER A 289 -2.54 20.47 22.03
N ILE A 290 -1.66 20.40 21.01
CA ILE A 290 -1.56 19.27 20.07
C ILE A 290 -1.19 17.99 20.81
N THR A 291 -0.14 17.99 21.64
CA THR A 291 0.28 16.82 22.41
C THR A 291 -0.87 16.27 23.27
N MET A 292 -1.53 17.14 24.05
CA MET A 292 -2.67 16.74 24.89
C MET A 292 -3.83 16.17 24.07
N ALA A 293 -4.12 16.77 22.91
CA ALA A 293 -5.19 16.31 22.03
C ALA A 293 -4.88 14.93 21.45
N LEU A 294 -3.68 14.73 20.91
CA LEU A 294 -3.29 13.44 20.31
C LEU A 294 -3.21 12.33 21.37
N ASP A 295 -2.70 12.61 22.57
CA ASP A 295 -2.68 11.66 23.68
C ASP A 295 -4.09 11.23 24.08
N HIS A 296 -5.03 12.19 24.15
CA HIS A 296 -6.41 11.91 24.47
C HIS A 296 -7.13 11.09 23.40
N ILE A 297 -6.94 11.42 22.12
CA ILE A 297 -7.50 10.67 21.00
C ILE A 297 -6.94 9.23 21.01
N MET A 298 -5.63 9.07 21.19
CA MET A 298 -5.00 7.75 21.24
C MET A 298 -5.47 6.90 22.44
N ALA A 299 -5.90 7.51 23.54
CA ALA A 299 -6.47 6.80 24.68
C ALA A 299 -7.88 6.22 24.37
N HIS A 300 -8.56 6.69 23.33
CA HIS A 300 -9.90 6.22 22.97
C HIS A 300 -9.90 4.74 22.64
N PRO A 301 -10.91 3.95 23.10
CA PRO A 301 -10.94 2.50 22.93
C PRO A 301 -11.13 2.06 21.46
N ASN A 302 -11.67 2.93 20.60
CA ASN A 302 -11.91 2.61 19.19
C ASN A 302 -10.62 2.51 18.37
N VAL A 303 -9.50 3.17 18.77
CA VAL A 303 -8.32 3.29 17.91
C VAL A 303 -7.76 1.92 17.53
N GLY A 304 -7.61 1.02 18.52
CA GLY A 304 -7.10 -0.34 18.28
C GLY A 304 -7.94 -1.13 17.25
N PRO A 305 -9.23 -1.35 17.47
CA PRO A 305 -10.06 -2.10 16.53
C PRO A 305 -10.27 -1.39 15.18
N PHE A 306 -10.32 -0.06 15.14
CA PHE A 306 -10.49 0.71 13.93
C PHE A 306 -9.26 0.61 13.01
N ILE A 307 -8.06 0.84 13.55
CA ILE A 307 -6.80 0.75 12.80
C ILE A 307 -6.46 -0.71 12.51
N GLY A 308 -6.66 -1.61 13.48
CA GLY A 308 -6.41 -3.04 13.32
C GLY A 308 -7.18 -3.64 12.15
N ARG A 309 -8.48 -3.36 12.03
CA ARG A 309 -9.29 -3.80 10.90
C ARG A 309 -8.77 -3.24 9.56
N GLN A 310 -8.39 -1.98 9.50
CA GLN A 310 -7.87 -1.37 8.29
C GLN A 310 -6.53 -1.97 7.86
N LEU A 311 -5.63 -2.30 8.80
CA LEU A 311 -4.38 -2.99 8.50
C LEU A 311 -4.64 -4.40 7.96
N ILE A 312 -5.53 -5.17 8.58
CA ILE A 312 -5.92 -6.49 8.08
C ILE A 312 -6.41 -6.39 6.62
N GLN A 313 -7.30 -5.43 6.32
CA GLN A 313 -7.85 -5.27 4.98
C GLN A 313 -6.79 -4.91 3.94
N ARG A 314 -5.72 -4.22 4.32
CA ARG A 314 -4.64 -3.85 3.39
C ARG A 314 -3.63 -4.96 3.18
N PHE A 315 -3.46 -5.87 4.14
CA PHE A 315 -2.46 -6.94 4.05
C PHE A 315 -3.06 -8.30 3.67
N THR A 316 -4.11 -8.74 4.33
CA THR A 316 -4.51 -10.16 4.31
C THR A 316 -5.89 -10.43 3.73
N GLN A 317 -6.95 -9.81 4.24
CA GLN A 317 -8.32 -10.15 3.82
C GLN A 317 -9.32 -9.01 3.98
N SER A 318 -10.33 -8.97 3.10
CA SER A 318 -11.35 -7.91 3.08
C SER A 318 -12.36 -8.01 4.22
N ASN A 319 -12.66 -9.21 4.71
CA ASN A 319 -13.69 -9.49 5.72
C ASN A 319 -13.12 -10.29 6.90
N PRO A 320 -12.30 -9.65 7.78
CA PRO A 320 -11.75 -10.34 8.94
C PRO A 320 -12.85 -10.74 9.93
N SER A 321 -12.65 -11.89 10.58
CA SER A 321 -13.51 -12.28 11.69
C SER A 321 -13.37 -11.29 12.87
N PRO A 322 -14.40 -11.18 13.73
CA PRO A 322 -14.28 -10.41 14.96
C PRO A 322 -13.11 -10.85 15.85
N ALA A 323 -12.81 -12.15 15.87
CA ALA A 323 -11.69 -12.69 16.64
C ALA A 323 -10.33 -12.19 16.12
N TYR A 324 -10.16 -12.12 14.80
CA TYR A 324 -8.94 -11.60 14.18
C TYR A 324 -8.77 -10.09 14.43
N VAL A 325 -9.85 -9.32 14.29
CA VAL A 325 -9.82 -7.89 14.64
C VAL A 325 -9.46 -7.70 16.12
N ALA A 326 -10.03 -8.50 17.02
CA ALA A 326 -9.71 -8.41 18.46
C ALA A 326 -8.24 -8.75 18.75
N GLU A 327 -7.65 -9.74 18.07
CA GLU A 327 -6.24 -10.10 18.20
C GLU A 327 -5.32 -8.94 17.83
N VAL A 328 -5.56 -8.32 16.64
CA VAL A 328 -4.77 -7.18 16.19
C VAL A 328 -5.00 -5.93 17.05
N ALA A 329 -6.25 -5.67 17.46
CA ALA A 329 -6.57 -4.58 18.38
C ALA A 329 -5.87 -4.75 19.73
N GLN A 330 -5.80 -5.97 20.26
CA GLN A 330 -5.07 -6.28 21.50
C GLN A 330 -3.57 -6.03 21.34
N ALA A 331 -2.96 -6.41 20.22
CA ALA A 331 -1.55 -6.14 19.94
C ALA A 331 -1.28 -4.63 19.88
N PHE A 332 -2.15 -3.87 19.22
CA PHE A 332 -2.08 -2.41 19.15
C PHE A 332 -2.23 -1.76 20.55
N ASP A 333 -3.23 -2.18 21.33
CA ASP A 333 -3.53 -1.59 22.65
C ASP A 333 -2.50 -1.94 23.71
N SER A 334 -1.95 -3.18 23.67
CA SER A 334 -0.91 -3.63 24.59
C SER A 334 0.50 -3.21 24.16
N GLY A 335 0.68 -2.83 22.89
CA GLY A 335 1.98 -2.58 22.27
C GLY A 335 2.86 -3.83 22.23
N ARG A 336 2.27 -5.04 22.21
CA ARG A 336 3.03 -6.31 22.22
C ARG A 336 2.29 -7.42 21.49
N TYR A 337 3.08 -8.25 20.79
CA TYR A 337 2.61 -9.49 20.19
C TYR A 337 3.61 -10.61 20.42
N VAL A 338 3.11 -11.85 20.61
CA VAL A 338 3.96 -13.03 20.80
C VAL A 338 3.99 -13.80 19.49
N LEU A 339 5.18 -13.87 18.87
CA LEU A 339 5.41 -14.63 17.64
C LEU A 339 5.31 -16.15 17.89
N PRO A 340 5.15 -16.98 16.84
CA PRO A 340 5.02 -18.43 16.97
C PRO A 340 6.17 -19.14 17.70
N ASP A 341 7.37 -18.56 17.69
CA ASP A 341 8.55 -19.04 18.41
C ASP A 341 8.66 -18.54 19.86
N ASN A 342 7.63 -17.86 20.37
CA ASN A 342 7.54 -17.20 21.67
C ASN A 342 8.38 -15.91 21.83
N THR A 343 8.94 -15.38 20.75
CA THR A 343 9.58 -14.05 20.79
C THR A 343 8.51 -12.96 20.90
N ILE A 344 8.77 -11.97 21.75
CA ILE A 344 7.86 -10.82 21.94
C ILE A 344 8.31 -9.67 21.03
N VAL A 345 7.39 -9.15 20.23
CA VAL A 345 7.54 -7.93 19.43
C VAL A 345 6.82 -6.78 20.13
N GLY A 346 7.40 -5.59 20.06
CA GLY A 346 6.83 -4.34 20.57
C GLY A 346 7.39 -3.89 21.92
N ASP A 347 7.29 -2.59 22.18
CA ASP A 347 7.86 -1.91 23.34
C ASP A 347 6.90 -1.83 24.55
N GLY A 348 5.65 -2.23 24.38
CA GLY A 348 4.61 -2.19 25.40
C GLY A 348 3.87 -0.85 25.50
N ARG A 349 4.08 0.07 24.57
CA ARG A 349 3.28 1.30 24.45
C ARG A 349 2.11 1.06 23.47
N LYS A 350 0.90 1.51 23.85
CA LYS A 350 -0.24 1.51 22.94
C LYS A 350 0.12 2.17 21.62
N GLY A 351 -0.24 1.55 20.50
CA GLY A 351 0.04 2.05 19.17
C GLY A 351 1.32 1.52 18.54
N ASP A 352 1.98 0.49 19.10
CA ASP A 352 3.14 -0.17 18.48
C ASP A 352 2.73 -0.83 17.15
N LEU A 353 3.24 -0.28 16.05
CA LEU A 353 2.91 -0.72 14.69
C LEU A 353 3.63 -2.02 14.31
N GLY A 354 4.82 -2.25 14.86
CA GLY A 354 5.53 -3.52 14.70
C GLY A 354 4.77 -4.69 15.31
N ALA A 355 4.28 -4.55 16.55
CA ALA A 355 3.44 -5.53 17.22
C ALA A 355 2.11 -5.74 16.49
N SER A 356 1.49 -4.66 16.04
CA SER A 356 0.23 -4.72 15.27
C SER A 356 0.40 -5.48 13.95
N LEU A 357 1.47 -5.19 13.21
CA LEU A 357 1.78 -5.86 11.94
C LEU A 357 2.15 -7.33 12.17
N ALA A 358 2.86 -7.64 13.26
CA ALA A 358 3.11 -9.03 13.65
C ALA A 358 1.77 -9.78 13.87
N ALA A 359 0.81 -9.19 14.59
CA ALA A 359 -0.52 -9.77 14.77
C ALA A 359 -1.26 -9.95 13.44
N VAL A 360 -1.16 -8.99 12.52
CA VAL A 360 -1.75 -9.10 11.17
C VAL A 360 -1.15 -10.28 10.40
N LEU A 361 0.17 -10.42 10.38
CA LEU A 361 0.83 -11.41 9.51
C LEU A 361 0.87 -12.82 10.13
N PHE A 362 0.98 -12.94 11.46
CA PHE A 362 1.16 -14.22 12.15
C PHE A 362 -0.13 -14.77 12.79
N SER A 363 -1.27 -14.05 12.67
CA SER A 363 -2.56 -14.60 13.12
C SER A 363 -2.84 -15.94 12.44
N PRO A 364 -3.35 -16.93 13.19
CA PRO A 364 -3.80 -18.20 12.60
C PRO A 364 -4.83 -18.01 11.49
N GLU A 365 -5.65 -16.95 11.53
CA GLU A 365 -6.62 -16.66 10.48
C GLU A 365 -5.95 -16.21 9.18
N ALA A 366 -4.93 -15.34 9.26
CA ALA A 366 -4.13 -14.92 8.10
C ALA A 366 -3.41 -16.11 7.43
N GLN A 367 -3.09 -17.14 8.21
CA GLN A 367 -2.27 -18.28 7.77
C GLN A 367 -3.08 -19.49 7.27
N ARG A 368 -4.42 -19.46 7.40
CA ARG A 368 -5.27 -20.62 7.05
C ARG A 368 -5.20 -21.03 5.57
N GLY A 369 -4.87 -20.10 4.70
CA GLY A 369 -4.97 -20.35 3.26
C GLY A 369 -6.42 -20.59 2.81
N TYR A 370 -6.63 -20.64 1.52
CA TYR A 370 -7.94 -20.92 0.95
C TYR A 370 -8.23 -22.42 0.99
N THR A 371 -9.30 -22.81 1.67
CA THR A 371 -9.76 -24.21 1.73
C THR A 371 -10.78 -24.55 0.63
N GLY A 372 -11.07 -23.61 -0.27
CA GLY A 372 -12.06 -23.76 -1.36
C GLY A 372 -13.52 -23.62 -0.95
N THR A 373 -13.81 -23.58 0.35
CA THR A 373 -15.19 -23.51 0.88
C THR A 373 -15.49 -22.23 1.69
N ASP A 374 -14.47 -21.49 2.10
CA ASP A 374 -14.63 -20.26 2.88
C ASP A 374 -14.56 -19.04 1.96
N LEU A 375 -15.72 -18.45 1.66
CA LEU A 375 -15.87 -17.26 0.83
C LEU A 375 -15.39 -15.97 1.54
N ASN A 376 -15.10 -16.03 2.84
CA ASN A 376 -14.67 -14.87 3.62
C ASN A 376 -13.15 -14.69 3.65
N THR A 377 -12.38 -15.61 3.10
CA THR A 377 -10.92 -15.55 3.08
C THR A 377 -10.40 -14.77 1.87
N GLY A 378 -9.32 -14.01 2.10
CA GLY A 378 -8.60 -13.29 1.05
C GLY A 378 -9.16 -11.90 0.73
N LYS A 379 -8.52 -11.27 -0.23
CA LYS A 379 -8.85 -9.94 -0.74
C LYS A 379 -8.59 -9.87 -2.25
N LEU A 380 -9.29 -8.97 -2.94
CA LEU A 380 -8.88 -8.61 -4.29
C LEU A 380 -7.55 -7.85 -4.21
N ARG A 381 -6.52 -8.34 -4.91
CA ARG A 381 -5.20 -7.71 -4.90
C ARG A 381 -5.25 -6.37 -5.64
N GLU A 382 -4.69 -5.34 -5.03
CA GLU A 382 -4.59 -4.00 -5.62
C GLU A 382 -3.76 -4.02 -6.91
N PRO A 383 -4.11 -3.25 -7.95
CA PRO A 383 -3.35 -3.19 -9.20
C PRO A 383 -1.86 -2.88 -9.00
N VAL A 384 -1.54 -1.91 -8.13
CA VAL A 384 -0.15 -1.57 -7.77
C VAL A 384 0.59 -2.79 -7.22
N LEU A 385 -0.03 -3.58 -6.33
CA LEU A 385 0.58 -4.78 -5.76
C LEU A 385 0.73 -5.92 -6.77
N ARG A 386 -0.16 -6.01 -7.76
CA ARG A 386 -0.01 -6.97 -8.86
C ARG A 386 1.21 -6.64 -9.71
N PHE A 387 1.38 -5.36 -10.04
CA PHE A 387 2.50 -4.90 -10.85
C PHE A 387 3.84 -5.02 -10.11
N THR A 388 3.91 -4.57 -8.86
CA THR A 388 5.16 -4.67 -8.07
C THR A 388 5.57 -6.11 -7.80
N GLN A 389 4.62 -7.04 -7.62
CA GLN A 389 4.94 -8.46 -7.51
C GLN A 389 5.58 -9.00 -8.77
N TRP A 390 5.04 -8.66 -9.96
CA TRP A 390 5.65 -9.02 -11.24
C TRP A 390 7.06 -8.43 -11.35
N ALA A 391 7.21 -7.14 -11.07
CA ALA A 391 8.49 -6.46 -11.17
C ALA A 391 9.58 -7.09 -10.27
N ARG A 392 9.21 -7.50 -9.05
CA ARG A 392 10.12 -8.20 -8.15
C ARG A 392 10.39 -9.64 -8.56
N ALA A 393 9.36 -10.36 -9.01
CA ALA A 393 9.48 -11.75 -9.42
C ALA A 393 10.46 -11.93 -10.58
N PHE A 394 10.50 -10.97 -11.51
CA PHE A 394 11.37 -10.98 -12.69
C PHE A 394 12.51 -9.96 -12.61
N GLU A 395 12.88 -9.54 -11.41
CA GLU A 395 14.08 -8.75 -11.09
C GLU A 395 14.32 -7.56 -12.03
N VAL A 396 13.25 -6.80 -12.36
CA VAL A 396 13.33 -5.66 -13.27
C VAL A 396 14.29 -4.59 -12.77
N ASP A 397 15.00 -3.93 -13.70
CA ASP A 397 15.82 -2.76 -13.41
C ASP A 397 14.92 -1.51 -13.31
N THR A 398 14.97 -0.80 -12.20
CA THR A 398 14.15 0.39 -11.97
C THR A 398 14.90 1.71 -12.16
N ARG A 399 16.18 1.68 -12.56
CA ARG A 399 17.02 2.89 -12.67
C ARG A 399 16.54 3.88 -13.72
N GLY A 400 15.75 3.44 -14.68
CA GLY A 400 15.17 4.28 -15.71
C GLY A 400 13.66 4.51 -15.54
N ALA A 401 13.11 4.38 -14.33
CA ALA A 401 11.69 4.59 -14.07
C ALA A 401 11.19 5.97 -14.53
N GLU A 402 12.06 6.99 -14.48
CA GLU A 402 11.82 8.36 -14.95
C GLU A 402 11.59 8.46 -16.46
N TYR A 403 12.02 7.50 -17.23
CA TYR A 403 11.91 7.48 -18.69
C TYR A 403 10.69 6.70 -19.19
N LEU A 404 9.81 6.26 -18.29
CA LEU A 404 8.61 5.48 -18.63
C LEU A 404 7.32 6.28 -18.32
N PRO A 405 6.77 7.05 -19.27
CA PRO A 405 5.55 7.83 -19.07
C PRO A 405 4.37 7.00 -18.58
N ILE A 406 4.25 5.73 -19.00
CA ILE A 406 3.19 4.82 -18.58
C ILE A 406 3.12 4.62 -17.04
N LEU A 407 4.24 4.81 -16.34
CA LEU A 407 4.27 4.74 -14.87
C LEU A 407 3.67 5.98 -14.20
N TYR A 408 3.54 7.11 -14.91
CA TYR A 408 2.86 8.31 -14.41
C TYR A 408 1.36 8.27 -14.67
N ASP A 409 0.93 7.49 -15.67
CA ASP A 409 -0.46 7.40 -16.10
C ASP A 409 -1.18 6.18 -15.51
N THR A 410 -0.61 5.55 -14.46
CA THR A 410 -1.23 4.38 -13.83
C THR A 410 -2.65 4.65 -13.34
N MET A 411 -3.01 5.92 -13.04
CA MET A 411 -4.38 6.29 -12.71
C MET A 411 -5.34 6.08 -13.89
N GLU A 412 -4.90 6.30 -15.11
CA GLU A 412 -5.72 6.11 -16.32
C GLU A 412 -6.00 4.62 -16.58
N TYR A 413 -4.97 3.80 -16.45
CA TYR A 413 -5.08 2.35 -16.73
C TYR A 413 -5.67 1.55 -15.57
N LEU A 414 -5.31 1.91 -14.32
CA LEU A 414 -5.52 1.09 -13.14
C LEU A 414 -6.48 1.71 -12.11
N GLU A 415 -6.88 2.99 -12.27
CA GLU A 415 -7.59 3.80 -11.24
C GLU A 415 -6.83 3.81 -9.89
N GLN A 416 -5.54 3.53 -9.92
CA GLN A 416 -4.67 3.56 -8.75
C GLN A 416 -3.28 4.05 -9.14
N HIS A 417 -2.84 5.11 -8.45
CA HIS A 417 -1.50 5.67 -8.60
C HIS A 417 -0.96 6.02 -7.20
N PRO A 418 0.24 5.56 -6.80
CA PRO A 418 0.79 5.86 -5.49
C PRO A 418 0.77 7.37 -5.18
N PHE A 419 0.20 7.74 -4.03
CA PHE A 419 0.09 9.11 -3.52
C PHE A 419 -0.71 10.10 -4.40
N ARG A 420 -1.51 9.59 -5.35
CA ARG A 420 -2.35 10.40 -6.26
C ARG A 420 -3.83 10.04 -6.16
N SER A 421 -4.35 9.82 -4.98
CA SER A 421 -5.79 9.56 -4.79
C SER A 421 -6.62 10.82 -5.06
N ARG A 422 -7.83 10.64 -5.63
CA ARG A 422 -8.73 11.75 -5.98
C ARG A 422 -9.43 12.38 -4.77
N SER A 423 -9.37 11.75 -3.61
CA SER A 423 -10.00 12.26 -2.40
C SER A 423 -9.36 11.68 -1.13
N VAL A 424 -9.69 12.28 0.01
CA VAL A 424 -9.27 11.82 1.34
C VAL A 424 -9.75 10.39 1.67
N PHE A 425 -10.71 9.85 0.92
CA PHE A 425 -11.17 8.46 1.05
C PHE A 425 -10.29 7.45 0.31
N ASN A 426 -9.11 7.85 -0.16
CA ASN A 426 -8.20 7.02 -0.94
C ASN A 426 -8.80 6.61 -2.31
N PHE A 427 -8.31 5.54 -2.92
CA PHE A 427 -8.80 4.97 -4.16
C PHE A 427 -10.13 4.25 -3.96
N TYR A 428 -10.32 3.64 -2.79
CA TYR A 428 -11.51 2.89 -2.40
C TYR A 428 -11.75 2.96 -0.87
N ARG A 429 -13.02 2.89 -0.48
CA ARG A 429 -13.41 2.96 0.93
C ARG A 429 -13.29 1.59 1.60
N PRO A 430 -12.79 1.49 2.84
CA PRO A 430 -12.66 0.22 3.58
C PRO A 430 -13.97 -0.56 3.74
N GLY A 431 -15.10 0.14 3.77
CA GLY A 431 -16.43 -0.45 3.91
C GLY A 431 -17.20 -0.61 2.59
N TYR A 432 -16.54 -0.56 1.42
CA TYR A 432 -17.26 -0.63 0.14
C TYR A 432 -17.86 -2.03 -0.10
N VAL A 433 -19.15 -2.06 -0.38
CA VAL A 433 -19.93 -3.25 -0.77
C VAL A 433 -20.34 -3.07 -2.22
N ALA A 434 -19.89 -3.95 -3.12
CA ALA A 434 -20.08 -3.80 -4.57
C ALA A 434 -21.53 -4.14 -4.98
N PRO A 435 -22.33 -3.17 -5.48
CA PRO A 435 -23.71 -3.45 -5.88
C PRO A 435 -23.77 -4.41 -7.07
N GLY A 436 -24.75 -5.31 -7.06
CA GLY A 436 -24.99 -6.24 -8.19
C GLY A 436 -24.01 -7.41 -8.28
N THR A 437 -23.10 -7.56 -7.33
CA THR A 437 -22.21 -8.73 -7.21
C THR A 437 -22.73 -9.72 -6.17
N GLN A 438 -22.23 -10.96 -6.18
CA GLN A 438 -22.57 -11.94 -5.16
C GLN A 438 -22.12 -11.47 -3.78
N SER A 439 -20.90 -10.94 -3.65
CA SER A 439 -20.39 -10.37 -2.40
C SER A 439 -21.29 -9.23 -1.89
N GLY A 440 -21.83 -8.40 -2.82
CA GLY A 440 -22.78 -7.36 -2.48
C GLY A 440 -24.12 -7.88 -1.95
N VAL A 441 -24.65 -8.96 -2.51
CA VAL A 441 -25.87 -9.63 -2.02
C VAL A 441 -25.66 -10.21 -0.61
N GLU A 442 -24.47 -10.70 -0.34
CA GLU A 442 -24.08 -11.27 0.96
C GLU A 442 -23.65 -10.20 1.99
N GLY A 443 -23.64 -8.91 1.59
CA GLY A 443 -23.23 -7.79 2.45
C GLY A 443 -21.74 -7.77 2.77
N MET A 444 -20.91 -8.47 2.00
CA MET A 444 -19.47 -8.53 2.19
C MET A 444 -18.78 -7.30 1.63
N THR A 445 -17.84 -6.75 2.36
CA THR A 445 -16.98 -5.66 1.88
C THR A 445 -15.90 -6.21 0.95
N VAL A 446 -15.72 -5.57 -0.20
CA VAL A 446 -14.59 -5.82 -1.11
C VAL A 446 -14.10 -4.44 -1.59
N PRO A 447 -13.25 -3.77 -0.79
CA PRO A 447 -12.87 -2.38 -1.02
C PRO A 447 -12.35 -2.13 -2.43
N GLU A 448 -11.47 -2.98 -2.92
CA GLU A 448 -10.79 -2.84 -4.20
C GLU A 448 -11.72 -2.97 -5.41
N LEU A 449 -12.93 -3.55 -5.27
CA LEU A 449 -13.93 -3.56 -6.33
C LEU A 449 -14.45 -2.16 -6.68
N GLN A 450 -14.22 -1.15 -5.84
CA GLN A 450 -14.64 0.22 -6.13
C GLN A 450 -13.91 0.82 -7.34
N ILE A 451 -12.68 0.37 -7.61
CA ILE A 451 -11.87 0.80 -8.76
C ILE A 451 -11.90 -0.19 -9.92
N VAL A 452 -12.70 -1.25 -9.84
CA VAL A 452 -12.88 -2.22 -10.93
C VAL A 452 -14.11 -1.85 -11.75
N ASN A 453 -13.90 -1.53 -13.01
CA ASN A 453 -14.96 -1.09 -13.93
C ASN A 453 -14.66 -1.53 -15.37
N ALA A 454 -15.52 -1.13 -16.33
CA ALA A 454 -15.40 -1.51 -17.72
C ALA A 454 -14.12 -0.97 -18.41
N SER A 455 -13.50 0.06 -17.88
CA SER A 455 -12.25 0.64 -18.41
C SER A 455 -11.02 0.02 -17.76
N THR A 456 -11.04 -0.23 -16.44
CA THR A 456 -9.87 -0.70 -15.71
C THR A 456 -9.58 -2.19 -15.89
N ILE A 457 -10.60 -3.00 -16.27
CA ILE A 457 -10.36 -4.42 -16.61
C ILE A 457 -9.47 -4.54 -17.85
N PRO A 458 -9.85 -4.00 -19.04
CA PRO A 458 -8.94 -4.00 -20.20
C PRO A 458 -7.71 -3.11 -19.98
N GLY A 459 -7.81 -2.02 -19.23
CA GLY A 459 -6.69 -1.18 -18.87
C GLY A 459 -5.57 -1.96 -18.17
N TYR A 460 -5.91 -2.77 -17.16
CA TYR A 460 -4.95 -3.63 -16.49
C TYR A 460 -4.30 -4.66 -17.44
N VAL A 461 -5.09 -5.29 -18.32
CA VAL A 461 -4.56 -6.26 -19.28
C VAL A 461 -3.59 -5.59 -20.25
N ASN A 462 -3.95 -4.41 -20.79
CA ASN A 462 -3.09 -3.65 -21.69
C ASN A 462 -1.79 -3.19 -21.00
N PHE A 463 -1.90 -2.66 -19.77
CA PHE A 463 -0.77 -2.26 -18.94
C PHE A 463 0.19 -3.43 -18.72
N MET A 464 -0.33 -4.59 -18.30
CA MET A 464 0.52 -5.78 -18.07
C MET A 464 1.06 -6.38 -19.37
N THR A 465 0.34 -6.25 -20.49
CA THR A 465 0.86 -6.67 -21.80
C THR A 465 2.10 -5.87 -22.17
N PHE A 466 2.07 -4.54 -22.01
CA PHE A 466 3.24 -3.71 -22.28
C PHE A 466 4.48 -4.22 -21.51
N PHE A 467 4.36 -4.44 -20.23
CA PHE A 467 5.49 -4.85 -19.39
C PHE A 467 5.89 -6.33 -19.57
N ALA A 468 4.92 -7.23 -19.70
CA ALA A 468 5.22 -8.66 -19.89
C ALA A 468 5.97 -8.93 -21.20
N PHE A 469 5.77 -8.10 -22.22
CA PHE A 469 6.43 -8.22 -23.52
C PHE A 469 7.64 -7.28 -23.67
N ALA A 470 8.00 -6.49 -22.67
CA ALA A 470 9.11 -5.54 -22.76
C ALA A 470 10.45 -6.21 -23.11
N ALA A 471 10.69 -7.45 -22.66
CA ALA A 471 11.89 -8.21 -23.02
C ALA A 471 11.96 -8.60 -24.52
N ALA A 472 10.84 -8.51 -25.26
CA ALA A 472 10.78 -8.77 -26.70
C ALA A 472 10.79 -7.48 -27.54
N ALA A 473 10.72 -6.31 -26.89
CA ALA A 473 10.75 -5.02 -27.57
C ALA A 473 12.19 -4.58 -27.83
N GLU A 474 12.44 -4.02 -29.00
CA GLU A 474 13.67 -3.26 -29.23
C GLU A 474 13.56 -1.93 -28.48
N CYS A 475 14.69 -1.39 -28.02
CA CYS A 475 14.74 -0.07 -27.40
C CYS A 475 14.56 0.98 -28.50
N GLU A 476 13.30 1.24 -28.85
CA GLU A 476 12.91 2.28 -29.79
C GLU A 476 12.37 3.50 -29.03
N ASP A 477 12.43 4.69 -29.64
CA ASP A 477 11.79 5.95 -29.20
C ASP A 477 12.34 6.63 -27.93
N VAL A 478 13.57 6.38 -27.55
CA VAL A 478 14.22 7.17 -26.49
C VAL A 478 14.58 8.61 -26.95
N GLU A 479 14.43 8.93 -28.25
CA GLU A 479 14.83 10.24 -28.78
C GLU A 479 13.87 11.35 -28.31
N GLU A 480 12.55 11.13 -28.29
CA GLU A 480 11.58 12.09 -27.76
C GLU A 480 11.79 12.35 -26.27
N ILE A 481 11.97 11.29 -25.48
CA ILE A 481 12.23 11.39 -24.04
C ILE A 481 13.55 12.10 -23.78
N ARG A 482 14.60 11.79 -24.55
CA ARG A 482 15.88 12.47 -24.45
C ARG A 482 15.77 13.95 -24.77
N GLU A 483 15.04 14.33 -25.82
CA GLU A 483 14.81 15.73 -26.18
C GLU A 483 14.08 16.48 -25.06
N GLU A 484 13.08 15.86 -24.42
CA GLU A 484 12.36 16.44 -23.29
C GLU A 484 13.29 16.65 -22.08
N PHE A 485 14.11 15.67 -21.72
CA PHE A 485 15.08 15.79 -20.61
C PHE A 485 16.16 16.83 -20.91
N ASP A 486 16.66 16.89 -22.14
CA ASP A 486 17.64 17.90 -22.59
C ASP A 486 17.05 19.32 -22.56
N GLU A 487 15.77 19.49 -22.94
CA GLU A 487 15.09 20.79 -22.91
C GLU A 487 15.05 21.38 -21.48
N PHE A 488 14.82 20.53 -20.49
CA PHE A 488 14.79 20.93 -19.07
C PHE A 488 16.16 20.86 -18.39
N GLY A 489 17.23 20.42 -19.09
CA GLY A 489 18.57 20.31 -18.54
C GLY A 489 18.78 19.20 -17.53
N TYR A 490 17.94 18.15 -17.57
CA TYR A 490 18.07 16.98 -16.71
C TYR A 490 18.99 15.92 -17.29
N PRO A 491 19.71 15.15 -16.43
CA PRO A 491 20.53 14.05 -16.90
C PRO A 491 19.67 12.98 -17.59
N TYR A 492 20.12 12.51 -18.74
CA TYR A 492 19.52 11.39 -19.46
C TYR A 492 20.52 10.26 -19.57
N ASP A 493 20.10 9.03 -19.25
CA ASP A 493 20.88 7.80 -19.31
C ASP A 493 20.16 6.81 -20.25
N GLU A 494 20.66 6.69 -21.49
CA GLU A 494 20.07 5.85 -22.54
C GLU A 494 20.09 4.36 -22.13
N ASP A 495 21.18 3.88 -21.50
CA ASP A 495 21.27 2.50 -21.05
C ASP A 495 20.23 2.20 -19.95
N ALA A 496 20.01 3.14 -19.03
CA ALA A 496 18.99 3.00 -18.00
C ALA A 496 17.57 3.07 -18.59
N ALA A 497 17.32 3.95 -19.56
CA ALA A 497 16.05 4.06 -20.25
C ALA A 497 15.67 2.73 -20.96
N CYS A 498 16.60 2.15 -21.70
CA CYS A 498 16.42 0.89 -22.43
C CYS A 498 16.25 -0.32 -21.50
N ALA A 499 16.85 -0.30 -20.32
CA ALA A 499 16.75 -1.40 -19.36
C ALA A 499 15.55 -1.26 -18.41
N SER A 500 14.88 -0.09 -18.41
CA SER A 500 13.86 0.23 -17.43
C SER A 500 12.64 -0.70 -17.49
N PHE A 501 12.36 -1.38 -16.39
CA PHE A 501 11.26 -2.33 -16.24
C PHE A 501 11.21 -3.45 -17.29
N VAL A 502 12.36 -3.78 -17.90
CA VAL A 502 12.51 -4.98 -18.72
C VAL A 502 12.67 -6.20 -17.80
N PRO A 503 11.82 -7.23 -17.92
CA PRO A 503 11.90 -8.41 -17.04
C PRO A 503 13.09 -9.32 -17.43
N ASP A 504 13.78 -9.87 -16.42
CA ASP A 504 14.71 -10.97 -16.61
C ASP A 504 13.95 -12.31 -16.65
N TYR A 505 13.79 -12.86 -17.84
CA TYR A 505 13.16 -14.18 -18.06
C TYR A 505 14.19 -15.31 -18.26
N GLY A 506 15.43 -15.12 -17.84
CA GLY A 506 16.48 -16.12 -18.08
C GLY A 506 16.16 -17.51 -17.55
N ALA A 507 15.55 -17.61 -16.38
CA ALA A 507 15.13 -18.88 -15.79
C ALA A 507 13.94 -19.50 -16.54
N GLU A 508 12.95 -18.72 -16.92
CA GLU A 508 11.73 -19.12 -17.61
C GLU A 508 12.01 -19.58 -19.05
N LEU A 509 12.95 -18.95 -19.73
CA LEU A 509 13.40 -19.34 -21.08
C LEU A 509 13.98 -20.76 -21.11
N LEU A 510 14.63 -21.19 -20.02
CA LEU A 510 15.12 -22.58 -19.90
C LEU A 510 13.96 -23.59 -19.83
N MET A 511 12.79 -23.16 -19.36
CA MET A 511 11.58 -23.97 -19.21
C MET A 511 10.63 -23.83 -20.41
N ALA A 512 10.86 -22.91 -21.33
CA ALA A 512 9.94 -22.57 -22.44
C ALA A 512 9.62 -23.76 -23.35
N SER A 513 10.48 -24.81 -23.41
CA SER A 513 10.22 -26.04 -24.17
C SER A 513 9.23 -26.98 -23.49
N ASP A 514 9.00 -26.85 -22.17
CA ASP A 514 8.04 -27.65 -21.40
C ASP A 514 6.97 -26.73 -20.77
N PRO A 515 5.84 -26.50 -21.47
CA PRO A 515 4.76 -25.67 -20.99
C PRO A 515 4.24 -26.02 -19.59
N ALA A 516 4.27 -27.31 -19.20
CA ALA A 516 3.78 -27.72 -17.89
C ALA A 516 4.74 -27.29 -16.78
N THR A 517 6.04 -27.50 -16.97
CA THR A 517 7.07 -27.04 -16.01
C THR A 517 7.07 -25.51 -15.89
N LEU A 518 6.98 -24.76 -17.01
CA LEU A 518 6.88 -23.30 -16.99
C LEU A 518 5.64 -22.82 -16.21
N THR A 519 4.47 -23.42 -16.47
CA THR A 519 3.23 -23.05 -15.76
C THR A 519 3.32 -23.33 -14.27
N GLN A 520 3.89 -24.46 -13.85
CA GLN A 520 4.09 -24.78 -12.42
C GLN A 520 5.05 -23.81 -11.74
N HIS A 521 6.13 -23.43 -12.42
CA HIS A 521 7.07 -22.41 -11.91
C HIS A 521 6.37 -21.06 -11.69
N LEU A 522 5.60 -20.58 -12.68
CA LEU A 522 4.85 -19.34 -12.57
C LEU A 522 3.72 -19.43 -11.51
N ASN A 523 3.08 -20.58 -11.36
CA ASN A 523 2.13 -20.82 -10.28
C ASN A 523 2.79 -20.65 -8.90
N LEU A 524 3.99 -21.20 -8.70
CA LEU A 524 4.75 -20.98 -7.45
C LEU A 524 5.11 -19.51 -7.24
N LEU A 525 5.70 -18.88 -8.26
CA LEU A 525 6.31 -17.56 -8.15
C LEU A 525 5.27 -16.45 -7.99
N LEU A 526 4.18 -16.49 -8.77
CA LEU A 526 3.17 -15.44 -8.85
C LEU A 526 1.88 -15.75 -8.07
N ALA A 527 1.43 -17.00 -8.11
CA ALA A 527 0.14 -17.42 -7.55
C ALA A 527 0.25 -18.34 -6.32
N HIS A 528 1.47 -18.60 -5.80
CA HIS A 528 1.74 -19.34 -4.55
C HIS A 528 1.16 -20.77 -4.53
N GLY A 529 0.93 -21.37 -5.71
CA GLY A 529 0.29 -22.67 -5.87
C GLY A 529 -1.24 -22.63 -5.94
N ASP A 530 -1.85 -21.45 -6.02
CA ASP A 530 -3.30 -21.29 -5.96
C ASP A 530 -3.99 -21.40 -7.34
N LEU A 531 -3.24 -21.50 -8.47
CA LEU A 531 -3.87 -21.74 -9.77
C LEU A 531 -4.68 -23.05 -9.76
N SER A 532 -5.90 -22.98 -10.25
CA SER A 532 -6.72 -24.17 -10.42
C SER A 532 -6.16 -25.08 -11.52
N ALA A 533 -6.41 -26.38 -11.44
CA ALA A 533 -6.01 -27.33 -12.47
C ALA A 533 -6.59 -26.96 -13.87
N GLU A 534 -7.74 -26.30 -13.91
CA GLU A 534 -8.34 -25.78 -15.16
C GLU A 534 -7.53 -24.63 -15.73
N THR A 535 -7.14 -23.66 -14.88
CA THR A 535 -6.30 -22.52 -15.27
C THR A 535 -4.93 -22.98 -15.75
N GLU A 536 -4.27 -23.89 -15.03
CA GLU A 536 -3.00 -24.49 -15.47
C GLU A 536 -3.14 -25.20 -16.83
N ALA A 537 -4.19 -26.03 -17.00
CA ALA A 537 -4.43 -26.72 -18.26
C ALA A 537 -4.67 -25.75 -19.43
N ASN A 538 -5.39 -24.64 -19.19
CA ASN A 538 -5.64 -23.62 -20.21
C ASN A 538 -4.34 -22.89 -20.61
N ILE A 539 -3.47 -22.55 -19.65
CA ILE A 539 -2.16 -21.96 -19.92
C ILE A 539 -1.31 -22.94 -20.75
N VAL A 540 -1.16 -24.17 -20.30
CA VAL A 540 -0.38 -25.21 -21.01
C VAL A 540 -0.90 -25.40 -22.43
N ALA A 541 -2.22 -25.50 -22.64
CA ALA A 541 -2.82 -25.66 -23.96
C ALA A 541 -2.53 -24.45 -24.86
N ALA A 542 -2.60 -23.23 -24.36
CA ALA A 542 -2.26 -22.03 -25.12
C ALA A 542 -0.79 -22.03 -25.55
N LEU A 543 0.14 -22.35 -24.64
CA LEU A 543 1.57 -22.40 -24.95
C LEU A 543 1.94 -23.48 -25.97
N GLN A 544 1.24 -24.61 -25.98
CA GLN A 544 1.43 -25.67 -26.97
C GLN A 544 1.07 -25.24 -28.39
N THR A 545 0.25 -24.20 -28.56
CA THR A 545 -0.08 -23.67 -29.89
C THR A 545 1.05 -22.87 -30.53
N ILE A 546 2.02 -22.43 -29.75
CA ILE A 546 3.15 -21.62 -30.19
C ILE A 546 4.29 -22.56 -30.57
N PRO A 547 4.68 -22.67 -31.83
CA PRO A 547 5.78 -23.57 -32.25
C PRO A 547 7.12 -23.02 -31.75
N ILE A 548 8.06 -23.92 -31.44
CA ILE A 548 9.46 -23.58 -31.07
C ILE A 548 10.48 -24.40 -31.87
N ASP A 549 10.02 -25.22 -32.81
CA ASP A 549 10.87 -26.10 -33.60
C ASP A 549 11.31 -25.41 -34.90
N PHE A 550 11.95 -24.26 -34.79
CA PHE A 550 12.52 -23.51 -35.90
C PHE A 550 13.98 -23.91 -36.12
N GLU A 551 14.40 -23.97 -37.40
CA GLU A 551 15.81 -24.19 -37.76
C GLU A 551 16.66 -22.95 -37.44
N ASP A 552 16.08 -21.78 -37.67
CA ASP A 552 16.69 -20.49 -37.33
C ASP A 552 16.72 -20.27 -35.82
N GLU A 553 17.85 -19.83 -35.29
CA GLU A 553 18.08 -19.65 -33.85
C GLU A 553 17.32 -18.43 -33.32
N GLU A 554 17.28 -17.35 -34.08
CA GLU A 554 16.60 -16.12 -33.74
C GLU A 554 15.07 -16.31 -33.70
N GLU A 555 14.49 -17.00 -34.70
CA GLU A 555 13.08 -17.35 -34.69
C GLU A 555 12.70 -18.26 -33.51
N ARG A 556 13.57 -19.21 -33.18
CA ARG A 556 13.36 -20.12 -32.05
C ARG A 556 13.40 -19.39 -30.71
N ASP A 557 14.36 -18.48 -30.50
CA ASP A 557 14.50 -17.73 -29.25
C ASP A 557 13.38 -16.70 -29.10
N SER A 558 12.98 -16.03 -30.17
CA SER A 558 11.79 -15.16 -30.21
C SER A 558 10.52 -15.92 -29.83
N SER A 559 10.33 -17.13 -30.36
CA SER A 559 9.16 -17.97 -30.02
C SER A 559 9.17 -18.50 -28.59
N ARG A 560 10.34 -18.78 -28.03
CA ARG A 560 10.48 -19.13 -26.60
C ARG A 560 10.13 -17.96 -25.72
N LEU A 561 10.63 -16.77 -26.05
CA LEU A 561 10.31 -15.54 -25.33
C LEU A 561 8.80 -15.24 -25.40
N LEU A 562 8.17 -15.40 -26.56
CA LEU A 562 6.73 -15.27 -26.75
C LEU A 562 5.95 -16.22 -25.83
N ARG A 563 6.38 -17.51 -25.72
CA ARG A 563 5.76 -18.46 -24.79
C ARG A 563 5.82 -17.97 -23.34
N VAL A 564 6.99 -17.49 -22.90
CA VAL A 564 7.20 -17.00 -21.55
C VAL A 564 6.30 -15.79 -21.28
N ALA A 565 6.33 -14.77 -22.14
CA ALA A 565 5.52 -13.57 -21.98
C ALA A 565 4.01 -13.88 -21.92
N ILE A 566 3.52 -14.77 -22.78
CA ILE A 566 2.12 -15.23 -22.76
C ILE A 566 1.81 -15.99 -21.47
N ALA A 567 2.68 -16.89 -21.01
CA ALA A 567 2.47 -17.63 -19.77
C ALA A 567 2.38 -16.70 -18.57
N VAL A 568 3.26 -15.71 -18.49
CA VAL A 568 3.26 -14.66 -17.45
C VAL A 568 1.95 -13.87 -17.51
N LEU A 569 1.57 -13.35 -18.68
CA LEU A 569 0.34 -12.56 -18.84
C LEU A 569 -0.91 -13.37 -18.50
N MET A 570 -1.01 -14.63 -18.94
CA MET A 570 -2.15 -15.50 -18.60
C MET A 570 -2.21 -15.79 -17.10
N THR A 571 -1.08 -16.00 -16.44
CA THR A 571 -1.02 -16.19 -14.99
C THR A 571 -1.48 -14.92 -14.28
N MET A 572 -0.98 -13.73 -14.66
CA MET A 572 -1.31 -12.46 -14.03
C MET A 572 -2.76 -12.00 -14.27
N THR A 573 -3.42 -12.53 -15.29
CA THR A 573 -4.84 -12.25 -15.57
C THR A 573 -5.79 -13.33 -15.02
N ALA A 574 -5.24 -14.40 -14.45
CA ALA A 574 -6.03 -15.47 -13.83
C ALA A 574 -6.74 -14.99 -12.56
N PRO A 575 -7.99 -15.42 -12.30
CA PRO A 575 -8.73 -15.07 -11.09
C PRO A 575 -7.96 -15.39 -9.79
N GLU A 576 -7.23 -16.49 -9.78
CA GLU A 576 -6.45 -16.95 -8.64
C GLU A 576 -5.25 -16.04 -8.34
N TYR A 577 -4.69 -15.39 -9.35
CA TYR A 577 -3.66 -14.35 -9.15
C TYR A 577 -4.28 -13.03 -8.69
N LEU A 578 -5.44 -12.65 -9.23
CA LEU A 578 -6.10 -11.39 -8.89
C LEU A 578 -6.62 -11.37 -7.44
N VAL A 579 -6.92 -12.52 -6.86
CA VAL A 579 -7.39 -12.68 -5.48
C VAL A 579 -6.27 -13.24 -4.63
N GLN A 580 -5.76 -12.42 -3.69
CA GLN A 580 -4.82 -12.87 -2.66
C GLN A 580 -5.55 -13.73 -1.63
N ARG A 581 -5.02 -14.92 -1.33
CA ARG A 581 -5.61 -15.88 -0.41
C ARG A 581 -4.61 -16.33 0.66
#